data_f4b5a1ecfd3e1fc950c13e6cfec66a36
#
_entry.id   f4b5a1ecfd3e1fc950c13e6cfec66a36
#
_cell.length_a   1.000
_cell.length_b   1.000
_cell.length_c   1.000
_cell.angle_alpha   90.00
_cell.angle_beta   90.00
_cell.angle_gamma   90.00
#
_symmetry.space_group_name_H-M   'P 1'
#
loop_
_entity.id
_entity.type
_entity.pdbx_description
1 polymer ?
#
loop_
_entity_poly.entity_id
_entity_poly.type
_entity_poly.pdbx_seq_one_letter_code
_entity_poly.pdbx_strand_id
1 'polypeptide(L)'
;GETRLRFQDYLEMVSVEGELATATSAAIGQLAGGVDAGGPTVKGTQGLFSAIEARGNVYNNFSAATGLADFDKILANLDKQGAIEENMLFLNRATSLDMDDMLAAQNSYGAGGTSYGVFENSSEMALNLGFSGFRRGSYDFYKTDWKYLNDASTRGLTGDIEGVLVPAGTTTVYDQMLGTNIRRPFLHARYRASEADDRRMKSWITGSVGGAATSGEDLMKVHFLSERCLVTQAANNFVLFKATA
;
A
#
# COMPACT_ATOMS: atom_id res chain seq x y z
N GLY A 1 9.43 8.58 23.12
CA GLY A 1 10.12 7.66 22.34
C GLY A 1 9.27 6.53 21.77
N GLU A 2 9.31 5.39 22.40
CA GLU A 2 8.75 4.11 21.89
C GLU A 2 7.23 4.17 21.61
N THR A 3 6.44 4.75 22.50
CA THR A 3 4.99 4.88 22.33
C THR A 3 4.61 5.61 21.05
N ARG A 4 5.37 6.64 20.67
CA ARG A 4 5.15 7.39 19.44
C ARG A 4 5.46 6.54 18.21
N LEU A 5 6.52 5.74 18.24
CA LEU A 5 6.90 4.84 17.16
C LEU A 5 5.82 3.76 16.97
N ARG A 6 5.38 3.11 18.04
CA ARG A 6 4.28 2.14 17.99
C ARG A 6 2.99 2.76 17.44
N PHE A 7 2.68 3.99 17.83
CA PHE A 7 1.50 4.69 17.30
C PHE A 7 1.64 4.96 15.80
N GLN A 8 2.82 5.31 15.31
CA GLN A 8 3.09 5.47 13.88
C GLN A 8 2.95 4.15 13.13
N ASP A 9 3.47 3.04 13.67
CA ASP A 9 3.31 1.70 13.10
C ASP A 9 1.83 1.32 12.98
N TYR A 10 1.02 1.55 14.02
CA TYR A 10 -0.42 1.30 13.96
C TYR A 10 -1.12 2.16 12.89
N LEU A 11 -0.71 3.42 12.72
CA LEU A 11 -1.27 4.28 11.70
C LEU A 11 -0.93 3.79 10.27
N GLU A 12 0.28 3.26 10.08
CA GLU A 12 0.66 2.63 8.81
C GLU A 12 -0.14 1.35 8.56
N MET A 13 -0.24 0.46 9.56
CA MET A 13 -1.04 -0.75 9.46
C MET A 13 -2.49 -0.45 9.08
N VAL A 14 -3.14 0.50 9.75
CA VAL A 14 -4.52 0.89 9.44
C VAL A 14 -4.65 1.48 8.04
N SER A 15 -3.64 2.24 7.59
CA SER A 15 -3.66 2.82 6.25
C SER A 15 -3.51 1.77 5.14
N VAL A 16 -2.83 0.65 5.43
CA VAL A 16 -2.58 -0.41 4.45
C VAL A 16 -3.65 -1.50 4.53
N GLU A 17 -3.94 -1.99 5.73
CA GLU A 17 -4.78 -3.17 5.98
C GLU A 17 -6.20 -2.83 6.47
N GLY A 18 -6.49 -1.57 6.78
CA GLY A 18 -7.77 -1.18 7.36
C GLY A 18 -8.97 -1.56 6.49
N GLU A 19 -9.99 -2.12 7.11
CA GLU A 19 -11.26 -2.43 6.47
C GLU A 19 -12.35 -1.47 6.94
N LEU A 20 -13.33 -1.21 6.09
CA LEU A 20 -14.50 -0.46 6.50
C LEU A 20 -15.28 -1.27 7.53
N ALA A 21 -15.60 -0.63 8.66
CA ALA A 21 -16.44 -1.25 9.65
C ALA A 21 -17.86 -1.54 9.08
N THR A 22 -18.27 -2.78 9.20
CA THR A 22 -19.61 -3.25 8.84
C THR A 22 -20.39 -3.63 10.10
N ALA A 23 -21.71 -3.78 9.99
CA ALA A 23 -22.54 -4.21 11.12
C ALA A 23 -22.10 -5.54 11.75
N THR A 24 -21.39 -6.38 11.00
CA THR A 24 -20.89 -7.69 11.42
C THR A 24 -19.43 -7.68 11.86
N SER A 25 -18.73 -6.54 11.79
CA SER A 25 -17.32 -6.47 12.19
C SER A 25 -17.14 -6.75 13.67
N ALA A 26 -16.29 -7.70 14.03
CA ALA A 26 -16.09 -8.15 15.41
C ALA A 26 -15.63 -7.03 16.37
N ALA A 27 -14.94 -6.02 15.85
CA ALA A 27 -14.46 -4.89 16.64
C ALA A 27 -15.56 -3.88 17.04
N ILE A 28 -16.73 -3.92 16.41
CA ILE A 28 -17.81 -2.94 16.65
C ILE A 28 -18.35 -3.05 18.06
N GLY A 29 -18.47 -4.27 18.60
CA GLY A 29 -18.92 -4.48 19.97
C GLY A 29 -17.98 -3.94 21.05
N GLN A 30 -16.72 -3.64 20.70
CA GLN A 30 -15.70 -3.11 21.61
C GLN A 30 -15.51 -1.58 21.47
N LEU A 31 -16.06 -0.98 20.42
CA LEU A 31 -15.99 0.46 20.21
C LEU A 31 -17.17 1.14 20.94
N ALA A 32 -16.85 2.16 21.74
CA ALA A 32 -17.84 2.99 22.39
C ALA A 32 -18.72 3.68 21.32
N GLY A 33 -19.92 3.22 21.12
CA GLY A 33 -20.83 3.75 20.11
C GLY A 33 -21.64 2.67 19.38
N GLY A 34 -21.21 1.41 19.42
CA GLY A 34 -21.94 0.28 18.87
C GLY A 34 -22.39 0.42 17.41
N VAL A 35 -23.47 -0.22 17.08
CA VAL A 35 -24.16 -0.11 15.78
C VAL A 35 -25.54 0.50 15.98
N ASP A 36 -25.85 1.51 15.20
CA ASP A 36 -27.23 1.99 15.05
C ASP A 36 -28.04 1.09 14.10
N ALA A 37 -29.35 1.24 14.10
CA ALA A 37 -30.24 0.50 13.20
C ALA A 37 -29.92 0.70 11.70
N GLY A 38 -29.13 1.71 11.36
CA GLY A 38 -28.67 2.04 10.00
C GLY A 38 -27.23 1.66 9.68
N GLY A 39 -26.52 0.97 10.57
CA GLY A 39 -25.12 0.55 10.39
C GLY A 39 -24.18 1.02 11.50
N PRO A 40 -22.86 0.82 11.35
CA PRO A 40 -21.90 1.17 12.40
C PRO A 40 -21.80 2.68 12.60
N THR A 41 -21.84 3.11 13.87
CA THR A 41 -21.70 4.52 14.26
C THR A 41 -20.25 5.00 14.14
N VAL A 42 -19.31 4.08 14.32
CA VAL A 42 -17.87 4.36 14.18
C VAL A 42 -17.40 3.84 12.84
N LYS A 43 -16.96 4.76 11.98
CA LYS A 43 -16.42 4.44 10.66
C LYS A 43 -14.91 4.60 10.67
N GLY A 44 -14.19 3.56 10.29
CA GLY A 44 -12.77 3.61 10.03
C GLY A 44 -12.45 4.08 8.60
N THR A 45 -11.17 4.30 8.32
CA THR A 45 -10.69 4.51 6.94
C THR A 45 -10.56 3.16 6.24
N GLN A 46 -10.89 3.14 4.96
CA GLN A 46 -10.56 2.00 4.10
C GLN A 46 -9.07 2.02 3.77
N GLY A 47 -8.37 0.93 4.05
CA GLY A 47 -6.96 0.77 3.74
C GLY A 47 -6.72 0.46 2.26
N LEU A 48 -5.44 0.42 1.87
CA LEU A 48 -5.02 0.21 0.49
C LEU A 48 -5.52 -1.13 -0.06
N PHE A 49 -5.29 -2.22 0.66
CA PHE A 49 -5.64 -3.57 0.19
C PHE A 49 -7.14 -3.72 0.00
N SER A 50 -7.93 -3.35 0.98
CA SER A 50 -9.39 -3.39 0.90
C SER A 50 -9.94 -2.48 -0.22
N ALA A 51 -9.32 -1.33 -0.47
CA ALA A 51 -9.72 -0.43 -1.55
C ALA A 51 -9.45 -1.03 -2.94
N ILE A 52 -8.31 -1.71 -3.12
CA ILE A 52 -7.98 -2.38 -4.38
C ILE A 52 -8.86 -3.63 -4.56
N GLU A 53 -9.09 -4.40 -3.51
CA GLU A 53 -9.95 -5.58 -3.57
C GLU A 53 -11.39 -5.22 -3.98
N ALA A 54 -11.92 -4.12 -3.47
CA ALA A 54 -13.27 -3.66 -3.78
C ALA A 54 -13.41 -3.01 -5.16
N ARG A 55 -12.38 -2.34 -5.69
CA ARG A 55 -12.49 -1.45 -6.86
C ARG A 55 -11.36 -1.58 -7.88
N GLY A 56 -10.29 -2.29 -7.55
CA GLY A 56 -9.12 -2.49 -8.40
C GLY A 56 -9.09 -3.86 -9.05
N ASN A 57 -7.91 -4.28 -9.44
CA ASN A 57 -7.66 -5.60 -10.01
C ASN A 57 -7.03 -6.50 -8.95
N VAL A 58 -7.53 -7.72 -8.82
CA VAL A 58 -6.95 -8.74 -7.96
C VAL A 58 -6.41 -9.86 -8.83
N TYR A 59 -5.16 -10.22 -8.62
CA TYR A 59 -4.51 -11.33 -9.28
C TYR A 59 -4.07 -12.38 -8.26
N ASN A 60 -4.53 -13.61 -8.44
CA ASN A 60 -4.26 -14.70 -7.51
C ASN A 60 -3.17 -15.63 -8.08
N ASN A 61 -2.29 -16.12 -7.21
CA ASN A 61 -1.28 -17.14 -7.52
C ASN A 61 -0.29 -16.74 -8.61
N PHE A 62 0.38 -15.63 -8.46
CA PHE A 62 1.55 -15.34 -9.27
C PHE A 62 2.66 -16.34 -8.94
N SER A 63 3.23 -17.01 -9.94
CA SER A 63 4.35 -17.91 -9.74
C SER A 63 5.35 -17.81 -10.90
N ALA A 64 6.61 -18.14 -10.63
CA ALA A 64 7.65 -18.18 -11.66
C ALA A 64 7.32 -19.16 -12.80
N ALA A 65 6.56 -20.22 -12.52
CA ALA A 65 6.21 -21.24 -13.49
C ALA A 65 5.20 -20.77 -14.55
N THR A 66 4.27 -19.90 -14.19
CA THR A 66 3.28 -19.29 -15.09
C THR A 66 3.77 -17.97 -15.68
N GLY A 67 4.58 -17.30 -14.95
CA GLY A 67 5.49 -16.22 -15.29
C GLY A 67 4.95 -15.17 -16.26
N LEU A 68 5.60 -15.08 -17.39
CA LEU A 68 5.42 -14.01 -18.36
C LEU A 68 4.01 -13.97 -18.96
N ALA A 69 3.39 -15.13 -19.21
CA ALA A 69 2.05 -15.20 -19.80
C ALA A 69 0.98 -14.65 -18.82
N ASP A 70 1.16 -14.86 -17.53
CA ASP A 70 0.27 -14.32 -16.52
C ASP A 70 0.49 -12.83 -16.33
N PHE A 71 1.73 -12.40 -16.38
CA PHE A 71 2.04 -10.97 -16.36
C PHE A 71 1.43 -10.23 -17.56
N ASP A 72 1.45 -10.84 -18.76
CA ASP A 72 0.81 -10.29 -19.95
C ASP A 72 -0.71 -10.16 -19.80
N LYS A 73 -1.37 -11.05 -19.03
CA LYS A 73 -2.80 -10.90 -18.69
C LYS A 73 -3.04 -9.66 -17.81
N ILE A 74 -2.13 -9.38 -16.87
CA ILE A 74 -2.20 -8.17 -16.05
C ILE A 74 -2.10 -6.94 -16.95
N LEU A 75 -1.15 -6.91 -17.89
CA LEU A 75 -1.00 -5.82 -18.85
C LEU A 75 -2.26 -5.62 -19.70
N ALA A 76 -2.83 -6.71 -20.22
CA ALA A 76 -4.07 -6.66 -21.00
C ALA A 76 -5.26 -6.11 -20.18
N ASN A 77 -5.30 -6.36 -18.89
CA ASN A 77 -6.31 -5.78 -18.00
C ASN A 77 -6.05 -4.29 -17.73
N LEU A 78 -4.81 -3.90 -17.54
CA LEU A 78 -4.44 -2.50 -17.40
C LEU A 78 -4.78 -1.71 -18.67
N ASP A 79 -4.51 -2.23 -19.85
CA ASP A 79 -4.86 -1.61 -21.14
C ASP A 79 -6.35 -1.30 -21.26
N LYS A 80 -7.22 -2.18 -20.75
CA LYS A 80 -8.67 -1.95 -20.74
C LYS A 80 -9.10 -0.81 -19.81
N GLN A 81 -8.26 -0.45 -18.84
CA GLN A 81 -8.58 0.52 -17.80
C GLN A 81 -8.03 1.94 -18.10
N GLY A 82 -7.41 2.15 -19.26
CA GLY A 82 -6.80 3.43 -19.60
C GLY A 82 -5.46 3.62 -18.92
N ALA A 83 -4.59 2.65 -19.07
CA ALA A 83 -3.39 2.39 -18.32
C ALA A 83 -2.39 3.54 -18.19
N ILE A 84 -1.76 3.57 -17.03
CA ILE A 84 -0.64 4.43 -16.70
C ILE A 84 0.63 3.63 -16.95
N GLU A 85 1.55 4.18 -17.75
CA GLU A 85 2.72 3.46 -18.23
C GLU A 85 3.77 3.19 -17.14
N GLU A 86 3.91 4.09 -16.18
CA GLU A 86 4.86 3.93 -15.08
C GLU A 86 4.19 3.34 -13.85
N ASN A 87 4.72 2.26 -13.31
CA ASN A 87 4.16 1.55 -12.18
C ASN A 87 5.23 1.12 -11.18
N MET A 88 4.88 1.15 -9.91
CA MET A 88 5.71 0.65 -8.81
C MET A 88 5.16 -0.68 -8.30
N LEU A 89 6.03 -1.68 -8.20
CA LEU A 89 5.74 -3.00 -7.66
C LEU A 89 6.33 -3.12 -6.25
N PHE A 90 5.45 -3.27 -5.28
CA PHE A 90 5.81 -3.57 -3.90
C PHE A 90 5.48 -5.04 -3.62
N LEU A 91 6.49 -5.86 -3.45
CA LEU A 91 6.34 -7.32 -3.38
C LEU A 91 6.89 -7.88 -2.07
N ASN A 92 6.34 -9.00 -1.64
CA ASN A 92 6.96 -9.81 -0.60
C ASN A 92 8.23 -10.48 -1.16
N ARG A 93 9.03 -11.08 -0.30
CA ARG A 93 10.31 -11.68 -0.69
C ARG A 93 10.13 -12.84 -1.69
N ALA A 94 9.15 -13.70 -1.46
CA ALA A 94 8.92 -14.88 -2.30
C ALA A 94 8.52 -14.46 -3.72
N THR A 95 7.51 -13.63 -3.86
CA THR A 95 7.03 -13.14 -5.17
C THR A 95 8.08 -12.27 -5.87
N SER A 96 8.89 -11.53 -5.11
CA SER A 96 10.01 -10.78 -5.67
C SER A 96 11.06 -11.69 -6.31
N LEU A 97 11.40 -12.81 -5.67
CA LEU A 97 12.32 -13.80 -6.21
C LEU A 97 11.72 -14.54 -7.41
N ASP A 98 10.44 -14.92 -7.34
CA ASP A 98 9.73 -15.55 -8.45
C ASP A 98 9.71 -14.64 -9.69
N MET A 99 9.59 -13.33 -9.48
CA MET A 99 9.65 -12.34 -10.56
C MET A 99 11.06 -12.22 -11.13
N ASP A 100 12.09 -12.28 -10.31
CA ASP A 100 13.48 -12.31 -10.77
C ASP A 100 13.76 -13.57 -11.59
N ASP A 101 13.29 -14.73 -11.15
CA ASP A 101 13.42 -15.99 -11.89
C ASP A 101 12.66 -15.96 -13.22
N MET A 102 11.46 -15.38 -13.24
CA MET A 102 10.70 -15.15 -14.48
C MET A 102 11.49 -14.31 -15.47
N LEU A 103 12.09 -13.20 -15.01
CA LEU A 103 12.88 -12.30 -15.86
C LEU A 103 14.19 -12.97 -16.31
N ALA A 104 14.86 -13.71 -15.43
CA ALA A 104 16.07 -14.47 -15.73
C ALA A 104 15.79 -15.57 -16.78
N ALA A 105 14.66 -16.25 -16.71
CA ALA A 105 14.25 -17.27 -17.69
C ALA A 105 14.12 -16.71 -19.10
N GLN A 106 13.78 -15.43 -19.27
CA GLN A 106 13.73 -14.77 -20.57
C GLN A 106 15.13 -14.50 -21.14
N ASN A 107 16.15 -14.45 -20.30
CA ASN A 107 17.53 -14.24 -20.69
C ASN A 107 18.29 -15.55 -20.90
N SER A 108 17.68 -16.72 -20.67
CA SER A 108 18.32 -18.00 -20.87
C SER A 108 18.42 -18.34 -22.36
N TYR A 109 19.61 -18.68 -22.79
CA TYR A 109 19.94 -19.12 -24.12
C TYR A 109 19.08 -20.32 -24.56
N GLY A 110 18.19 -20.09 -25.48
CA GLY A 110 17.71 -21.20 -26.30
C GLY A 110 18.88 -21.78 -27.11
N ALA A 111 18.88 -23.07 -27.40
CA ALA A 111 19.92 -23.84 -28.09
C ALA A 111 20.32 -23.34 -29.50
N GLY A 112 20.02 -22.11 -29.85
CA GLY A 112 20.24 -21.49 -31.15
C GLY A 112 21.12 -20.23 -31.17
N GLY A 113 21.70 -19.82 -30.08
CA GLY A 113 22.84 -18.88 -30.05
C GLY A 113 22.58 -17.41 -30.37
N THR A 114 21.36 -16.91 -30.36
CA THR A 114 21.09 -15.48 -30.48
C THR A 114 20.58 -14.93 -29.17
N SER A 115 21.45 -14.23 -28.46
CA SER A 115 21.14 -13.47 -27.25
C SER A 115 20.32 -12.23 -27.62
N TYR A 116 19.01 -12.28 -27.49
CA TYR A 116 18.24 -11.07 -27.32
C TYR A 116 18.27 -10.71 -25.84
N GLY A 117 19.32 -10.01 -25.43
CA GLY A 117 19.41 -9.48 -24.07
C GLY A 117 18.26 -8.53 -23.83
N VAL A 118 17.35 -8.91 -22.94
CA VAL A 118 16.31 -8.01 -22.43
C VAL A 118 16.93 -6.90 -21.59
N PHE A 119 18.19 -7.08 -21.23
CA PHE A 119 18.99 -6.16 -20.40
C PHE A 119 20.30 -5.84 -21.10
N GLU A 120 20.77 -4.60 -20.99
CA GLU A 120 22.11 -4.24 -21.42
C GLU A 120 23.14 -5.13 -20.70
N ASN A 121 23.92 -5.85 -21.48
CA ASN A 121 24.84 -6.87 -21.02
C ASN A 121 26.10 -6.21 -20.42
N SER A 122 26.03 -5.78 -19.15
CA SER A 122 27.24 -5.52 -18.40
C SER A 122 27.66 -6.77 -17.63
N SER A 123 28.97 -7.05 -17.61
CA SER A 123 29.54 -8.19 -16.86
C SER A 123 29.21 -8.14 -15.34
N GLU A 124 28.83 -6.97 -14.82
CA GLU A 124 28.38 -6.78 -13.45
C GLU A 124 26.94 -7.27 -13.20
N MET A 125 26.07 -7.29 -14.21
CA MET A 125 24.71 -7.81 -14.08
C MET A 125 24.65 -9.34 -13.96
N ALA A 126 25.67 -10.04 -14.46
CA ALA A 126 25.77 -11.51 -14.31
C ALA A 126 26.00 -11.93 -12.84
N LEU A 127 26.43 -11.02 -11.97
CA LEU A 127 26.66 -11.25 -10.56
C LEU A 127 25.49 -10.80 -9.65
N ASN A 128 24.58 -9.98 -10.17
CA ASN A 128 23.40 -9.50 -9.48
C ASN A 128 22.15 -10.22 -9.97
N LEU A 129 21.67 -11.18 -9.21
CA LEU A 129 20.43 -11.91 -9.51
C LEU A 129 19.16 -11.13 -9.13
N GLY A 130 19.28 -9.86 -8.77
CA GLY A 130 18.15 -9.01 -8.41
C GLY A 130 17.90 -7.89 -9.42
N PHE A 131 16.67 -7.74 -9.89
CA PHE A 131 16.27 -6.68 -10.80
C PHE A 131 15.52 -5.59 -10.02
N SER A 132 15.91 -4.33 -10.21
CA SER A 132 15.23 -3.17 -9.61
C SER A 132 14.09 -2.64 -10.47
N GLY A 133 14.04 -2.99 -11.75
CA GLY A 133 13.00 -2.58 -12.68
C GLY A 133 13.12 -3.29 -14.01
N PHE A 134 12.03 -3.31 -14.75
CA PHE A 134 11.97 -3.87 -16.09
C PHE A 134 10.88 -3.18 -16.91
N ARG A 135 10.99 -3.31 -18.22
CA ARG A 135 10.02 -2.80 -19.17
C ARG A 135 9.36 -3.95 -19.91
N ARG A 136 8.02 -3.89 -20.02
CA ARG A 136 7.26 -4.83 -20.82
C ARG A 136 6.25 -4.07 -21.69
N GLY A 137 6.42 -4.15 -23.01
CA GLY A 137 5.65 -3.32 -23.93
C GLY A 137 5.94 -1.82 -23.73
N SER A 138 4.91 -1.04 -23.49
CA SER A 138 5.01 0.40 -23.16
C SER A 138 5.10 0.67 -21.66
N TYR A 139 4.99 -0.38 -20.81
CA TYR A 139 4.93 -0.25 -19.37
C TYR A 139 6.31 -0.38 -18.72
N ASP A 140 6.59 0.53 -17.80
CA ASP A 140 7.77 0.50 -16.95
C ASP A 140 7.37 0.09 -15.53
N PHE A 141 8.06 -0.91 -14.98
CA PHE A 141 7.82 -1.43 -13.65
C PHE A 141 9.07 -1.27 -12.79
N TYR A 142 8.91 -0.59 -11.67
CA TYR A 142 9.95 -0.42 -10.65
C TYR A 142 9.66 -1.35 -9.48
N LYS A 143 10.49 -2.36 -9.30
CA LYS A 143 10.31 -3.39 -8.28
C LYS A 143 11.00 -2.99 -6.98
N THR A 144 10.29 -3.16 -5.87
CA THR A 144 10.80 -2.94 -4.52
C THR A 144 10.34 -4.05 -3.60
N ASP A 145 11.25 -4.61 -2.82
CA ASP A 145 10.90 -5.56 -1.75
C ASP A 145 10.24 -4.82 -0.59
N TRP A 146 9.02 -5.20 -0.29
CA TRP A 146 8.29 -4.62 0.82
C TRP A 146 8.33 -5.54 2.04
N LYS A 147 9.26 -5.26 2.93
CA LYS A 147 9.50 -6.07 4.14
C LYS A 147 8.27 -6.22 5.03
N TYR A 148 7.36 -5.27 4.98
CA TYR A 148 6.09 -5.31 5.69
C TYR A 148 5.30 -6.59 5.40
N LEU A 149 5.27 -7.05 4.15
CA LEU A 149 4.54 -8.24 3.72
C LEU A 149 5.18 -9.57 4.16
N ASN A 150 6.42 -9.54 4.66
CA ASN A 150 7.12 -10.75 5.10
C ASN A 150 6.93 -11.03 6.60
N ASP A 151 6.34 -10.11 7.36
CA ASP A 151 6.18 -10.22 8.81
C ASP A 151 4.72 -10.47 9.19
N ALA A 152 4.26 -11.70 8.96
CA ALA A 152 2.91 -12.12 9.33
C ALA A 152 2.71 -12.27 10.85
N SER A 153 3.77 -12.32 11.65
CA SER A 153 3.67 -12.56 13.09
C SER A 153 3.28 -11.32 13.88
N THR A 154 3.68 -10.15 13.42
CA THR A 154 3.37 -8.86 14.08
C THR A 154 2.25 -8.08 13.38
N ARG A 155 1.90 -8.47 12.15
CA ARG A 155 1.01 -7.73 11.25
C ARG A 155 -0.03 -8.69 10.64
N GLY A 156 -0.86 -9.23 11.47
CA GLY A 156 -1.69 -10.43 11.32
C GLY A 156 -2.64 -10.54 10.13
N LEU A 157 -2.74 -9.58 9.21
CA LEU A 157 -3.69 -9.60 8.10
C LEU A 157 -3.04 -9.74 6.72
N THR A 158 -1.71 -9.76 6.66
CA THR A 158 -0.98 -9.75 5.38
C THR A 158 -0.61 -11.13 4.85
N GLY A 159 -0.99 -12.22 5.51
CA GLY A 159 -0.61 -13.58 5.13
C GLY A 159 -0.99 -13.95 3.69
N ASP A 160 -2.07 -13.39 3.18
CA ASP A 160 -2.59 -13.66 1.85
C ASP A 160 -2.10 -12.67 0.79
N ILE A 161 -1.45 -11.58 1.19
CA ILE A 161 -1.02 -10.52 0.26
C ILE A 161 0.43 -10.74 -0.13
N GLU A 162 0.65 -10.97 -1.41
CA GLU A 162 1.97 -11.17 -2.01
C GLU A 162 2.60 -9.88 -2.50
N GLY A 163 1.77 -8.91 -2.87
CA GLY A 163 2.26 -7.63 -3.34
C GLY A 163 1.16 -6.70 -3.84
N VAL A 164 1.58 -5.51 -4.21
CA VAL A 164 0.71 -4.50 -4.79
C VAL A 164 1.43 -3.75 -5.92
N LEU A 165 0.71 -3.53 -7.00
CA LEU A 165 1.12 -2.64 -8.08
C LEU A 165 0.41 -1.31 -7.91
N VAL A 166 1.18 -0.24 -7.83
CA VAL A 166 0.73 1.13 -7.65
C VAL A 166 1.12 1.95 -8.87
N PRO A 167 0.18 2.60 -9.57
CA PRO A 167 0.52 3.47 -10.68
C PRO A 167 1.32 4.67 -10.16
N ALA A 168 2.47 4.94 -10.79
CA ALA A 168 3.26 6.11 -10.55
C ALA A 168 2.70 7.28 -11.37
N GLY A 169 2.68 8.46 -10.78
CA GLY A 169 2.17 9.63 -11.46
C GLY A 169 1.15 10.40 -10.64
N THR A 170 0.56 11.38 -11.29
CA THR A 170 -0.36 12.31 -10.63
C THR A 170 -1.62 12.49 -11.46
N THR A 171 -2.73 12.68 -10.77
CA THR A 171 -3.98 13.13 -11.37
C THR A 171 -4.26 14.57 -10.99
N THR A 172 -4.98 15.28 -11.86
CA THR A 172 -5.41 16.66 -11.62
C THR A 172 -6.78 16.64 -10.96
N VAL A 173 -6.88 17.27 -9.80
CA VAL A 173 -8.14 17.41 -9.05
C VAL A 173 -8.40 18.88 -8.83
N TYR A 174 -9.63 19.31 -9.12
CA TYR A 174 -10.05 20.68 -8.80
C TYR A 174 -10.26 20.81 -7.29
N ASP A 175 -9.53 21.71 -6.66
CA ASP A 175 -9.71 22.02 -5.25
C ASP A 175 -10.63 23.23 -5.10
N GLN A 176 -11.81 23.01 -4.52
CA GLN A 176 -12.82 24.05 -4.34
C GLN A 176 -12.37 25.18 -3.40
N MET A 177 -11.52 24.87 -2.42
CA MET A 177 -11.04 25.87 -1.46
C MET A 177 -9.98 26.78 -2.06
N LEU A 178 -9.13 26.25 -2.92
CA LEU A 178 -8.05 27.00 -3.57
C LEU A 178 -8.47 27.57 -4.93
N GLY A 179 -9.61 27.15 -5.48
CA GLY A 179 -10.09 27.59 -6.78
C GLY A 179 -9.20 27.22 -7.97
N THR A 180 -8.30 26.26 -7.77
CA THR A 180 -7.32 25.84 -8.78
C THR A 180 -7.22 24.33 -8.89
N ASN A 181 -6.71 23.88 -10.04
CA ASN A 181 -6.39 22.48 -10.25
C ASN A 181 -5.09 22.11 -9.54
N ILE A 182 -5.15 21.13 -8.66
CA ILE A 182 -3.98 20.61 -7.92
C ILE A 182 -3.63 19.24 -8.48
N ARG A 183 -2.34 19.02 -8.73
CA ARG A 183 -1.81 17.69 -9.03
C ARG A 183 -1.63 16.89 -7.73
N ARG A 184 -2.21 15.70 -7.68
CA ARG A 184 -2.09 14.78 -6.54
C ARG A 184 -1.67 13.40 -7.03
N PRO A 185 -0.78 12.69 -6.30
CA PRO A 185 -0.48 11.30 -6.57
C PRO A 185 -1.76 10.45 -6.54
N PHE A 186 -1.80 9.36 -7.30
CA PHE A 186 -2.94 8.43 -7.29
C PHE A 186 -3.18 7.82 -5.90
N LEU A 187 -2.11 7.58 -5.16
CA LEU A 187 -2.15 7.17 -3.76
C LEU A 187 -1.61 8.29 -2.88
N HIS A 188 -2.44 8.81 -2.00
CA HIS A 188 -2.02 9.86 -1.06
C HIS A 188 -2.84 9.83 0.23
N ALA A 189 -2.29 10.38 1.30
CA ALA A 189 -2.99 10.55 2.55
C ALA A 189 -3.51 11.99 2.70
N ARG A 190 -4.72 12.12 3.19
CA ARG A 190 -5.30 13.41 3.61
C ARG A 190 -5.38 13.45 5.13
N TYR A 191 -5.13 14.62 5.67
CA TYR A 191 -5.18 14.89 7.09
C TYR A 191 -6.22 15.94 7.39
N ARG A 192 -6.87 15.83 8.55
CA ARG A 192 -7.72 16.89 9.03
C ARG A 192 -6.83 17.98 9.63
N ALA A 193 -6.92 19.17 9.09
CA ALA A 193 -6.24 20.34 9.57
C ALA A 193 -7.17 21.56 9.50
N SER A 194 -7.01 22.47 10.42
CA SER A 194 -7.58 23.82 10.42
C SER A 194 -6.49 24.81 10.78
N GLU A 195 -6.73 26.10 10.61
CA GLU A 195 -5.77 27.14 11.00
C GLU A 195 -5.38 27.08 12.48
N ALA A 196 -6.31 26.63 13.33
CA ALA A 196 -6.12 26.56 14.78
C ALA A 196 -5.64 25.19 15.29
N ASP A 197 -5.84 24.10 14.52
CA ASP A 197 -5.58 22.74 15.01
C ASP A 197 -5.15 21.82 13.87
N ASP A 198 -3.87 21.48 13.81
CA ASP A 198 -3.33 20.48 12.90
C ASP A 198 -3.38 19.10 13.56
N ARG A 199 -4.22 18.20 13.01
CA ARG A 199 -4.40 16.83 13.49
C ARG A 199 -3.61 15.80 12.73
N ARG A 200 -2.60 16.18 12.01
CA ARG A 200 -1.69 15.25 11.34
C ARG A 200 -0.96 14.35 12.34
N MET A 201 -0.43 14.95 13.41
CA MET A 201 0.20 14.28 14.54
C MET A 201 0.17 15.21 15.75
N LYS A 202 -0.98 15.34 16.37
CA LYS A 202 -1.16 16.15 17.55
C LYS A 202 -0.68 15.41 18.78
N SER A 203 0.06 16.07 19.65
CA SER A 203 0.44 15.53 20.94
C SER A 203 0.24 16.57 22.04
N TRP A 204 -0.21 16.13 23.21
CA TRP A 204 -0.35 16.98 24.39
C TRP A 204 -0.12 16.16 25.65
N ILE A 205 0.13 16.86 26.75
CA ILE A 205 0.40 16.27 28.05
C ILE A 205 -0.73 16.67 29.00
N THR A 206 -1.17 15.73 29.81
CA THR A 206 -2.10 15.93 30.92
C THR A 206 -1.54 15.30 32.18
N GLY A 207 -1.93 15.79 33.37
CA GLY A 207 -1.48 15.30 34.67
C GLY A 207 -1.01 16.45 35.59
N SER A 208 -0.34 16.11 36.70
CA SER A 208 0.24 17.07 37.62
C SER A 208 1.72 17.33 37.34
N VAL A 209 2.39 16.44 36.65
CA VAL A 209 3.81 16.49 36.28
C VAL A 209 3.98 17.17 34.92
N GLY A 210 5.04 17.95 34.74
CA GLY A 210 5.36 18.61 33.48
C GLY A 210 4.63 19.93 33.21
N GLY A 211 4.08 20.55 34.23
CA GLY A 211 3.48 21.89 34.16
C GLY A 211 2.03 21.94 33.67
N ALA A 212 1.38 20.83 33.49
CA ALA A 212 0.02 20.74 32.96
C ALA A 212 -1.06 20.49 34.02
N ALA A 213 -0.86 20.82 35.29
CA ALA A 213 -1.74 20.70 36.46
C ALA A 213 -3.25 20.40 36.18
N THR A 214 -3.54 19.35 35.42
CA THR A 214 -4.89 18.97 34.97
C THR A 214 -5.48 17.80 35.78
N SER A 215 -4.72 17.26 36.73
CA SER A 215 -5.13 16.15 37.60
C SER A 215 -4.62 16.36 39.01
N GLY A 216 -5.40 15.90 40.00
CA GLY A 216 -4.96 15.86 41.41
C GLY A 216 -4.04 14.65 41.71
N GLU A 217 -3.85 13.75 40.76
CA GLU A 217 -2.95 12.58 40.89
C GLU A 217 -1.55 12.93 40.38
N ASP A 218 -0.51 12.45 41.07
CA ASP A 218 0.87 12.64 40.65
C ASP A 218 1.20 11.71 39.48
N LEU A 219 0.80 12.11 38.27
CA LEU A 219 1.00 11.34 37.04
C LEU A 219 1.22 12.29 35.85
N MET A 220 1.79 11.70 34.77
CA MET A 220 1.92 12.32 33.47
C MET A 220 1.35 11.39 32.39
N LYS A 221 0.38 11.90 31.63
CA LYS A 221 -0.16 11.19 30.45
C LYS A 221 0.22 11.96 29.19
N VAL A 222 0.83 11.27 28.25
CA VAL A 222 1.15 11.80 26.91
C VAL A 222 0.15 11.24 25.93
N HIS A 223 -0.58 12.11 25.27
CA HIS A 223 -1.59 11.74 24.29
C HIS A 223 -1.09 12.00 22.88
N PHE A 224 -1.46 11.10 21.97
CA PHE A 224 -1.21 11.23 20.54
C PHE A 224 -2.53 11.10 19.79
N LEU A 225 -2.74 11.97 18.82
CA LEU A 225 -3.92 11.96 17.95
C LEU A 225 -3.49 12.19 16.51
N SER A 226 -4.04 11.39 15.61
CA SER A 226 -3.95 11.62 14.18
C SER A 226 -5.29 11.36 13.53
N GLU A 227 -5.77 12.32 12.75
CA GLU A 227 -6.95 12.14 11.90
C GLU A 227 -6.50 12.19 10.44
N ARG A 228 -6.56 11.03 9.80
CA ARG A 228 -6.12 10.84 8.42
C ARG A 228 -7.02 9.86 7.68
N CYS A 229 -7.04 9.98 6.36
CA CYS A 229 -7.60 8.96 5.50
C CYS A 229 -6.67 8.70 4.32
N LEU A 230 -6.63 7.46 3.87
CA LEU A 230 -5.99 7.09 2.63
C LEU A 230 -6.94 7.35 1.47
N VAL A 231 -6.42 7.95 0.41
CA VAL A 231 -7.16 8.20 -0.82
C VAL A 231 -6.50 7.42 -1.95
N THR A 232 -7.26 6.48 -2.51
CA THR A 232 -6.87 5.70 -3.67
C THR A 232 -7.69 6.20 -4.86
N GLN A 233 -7.05 6.96 -5.75
CA GLN A 233 -7.66 7.45 -6.98
C GLN A 233 -7.34 6.50 -8.13
N ALA A 234 -8.27 6.34 -9.08
CA ALA A 234 -8.12 5.42 -10.20
C ALA A 234 -7.75 3.99 -9.74
N ALA A 235 -8.48 3.46 -8.74
CA ALA A 235 -8.23 2.15 -8.15
C ALA A 235 -8.17 1.01 -9.19
N ASN A 236 -8.84 1.17 -10.32
CA ASN A 236 -8.81 0.27 -11.47
C ASN A 236 -7.43 0.14 -12.15
N ASN A 237 -6.48 1.03 -11.86
CA ASN A 237 -5.10 0.92 -12.33
C ASN A 237 -4.17 0.28 -11.28
N PHE A 238 -4.68 -0.08 -10.13
CA PHE A 238 -3.95 -0.83 -9.12
C PHE A 238 -4.17 -2.32 -9.29
N VAL A 239 -3.17 -3.11 -8.93
CA VAL A 239 -3.27 -4.57 -8.88
C VAL A 239 -2.85 -5.07 -7.51
N LEU A 240 -3.64 -5.95 -6.92
CA LEU A 240 -3.33 -6.66 -5.71
C LEU A 240 -2.95 -8.10 -6.05
N PHE A 241 -1.78 -8.54 -5.62
CA PHE A 241 -1.33 -9.93 -5.75
C PHE A 241 -1.68 -10.67 -4.46
N LYS A 242 -2.48 -11.72 -4.58
CA LYS A 242 -2.90 -12.55 -3.45
C LYS A 242 -2.46 -13.99 -3.63
N ALA A 243 -2.03 -14.62 -2.55
CA ALA A 243 -1.98 -16.07 -2.50
C ALA A 243 -3.41 -16.62 -2.51
N THR A 244 -3.62 -17.76 -3.12
CA THR A 244 -4.90 -18.46 -2.93
C THR A 244 -4.90 -19.11 -1.58
N ALA A 245 -5.94 -18.86 -0.80
CA ALA A 245 -6.20 -19.61 0.41
C ALA A 245 -6.62 -21.04 0.08
#